data_666ab6747ce3f60b3da528c9bd2e3522
#
_entry.id   666ab6747ce3f60b3da528c9bd2e3522
#
_cell.length_a   1.000
_cell.length_b   1.000
_cell.length_c   1.000
_cell.angle_alpha   90.00
_cell.angle_beta   90.00
_cell.angle_gamma   90.00
#
_symmetry.space_group_name_H-M   'P 1'
#
loop_
_entity.id
_entity.type
_entity.pdbx_description
1 polymer ?
#
loop_
_entity_poly.entity_id
_entity_poly.type
_entity_poly.pdbx_seq_one_letter_code
_entity_poly.pdbx_strand_id
1 'polypeptide(L)'
;MSNILLIEDNEAIIMGLEYLFTNNGYNVRVARSAYQAKEILDNAKDTEKYRTLIGAGDVWNIDIVILDVMLPDGDGFSLCRKIKADDIAPVIFLTAKDEEKDVVMGLELGADDYVIKPFRNMELLSRIKNVLRRNRSGNELTYANLKMNVDIRKLYKEDNEIKLTKLEFEILKIL
;
A
#
# COMPACT_ATOMS: atom_id res chain seq x y z
N MET A 1 -11.85 4.84 -5.51
CA MET A 1 -10.55 5.49 -5.82
C MET A 1 -9.51 4.87 -4.90
N SER A 2 -8.28 4.66 -5.39
CA SER A 2 -7.21 4.14 -4.53
C SER A 2 -6.44 5.30 -3.91
N ASN A 3 -5.98 5.11 -2.69
CA ASN A 3 -5.27 6.09 -1.87
C ASN A 3 -3.76 5.82 -1.89
N ILE A 4 -2.98 6.80 -2.28
CA ILE A 4 -1.52 6.75 -2.33
C ILE A 4 -0.94 7.56 -1.17
N LEU A 5 -0.10 6.95 -0.37
CA LEU A 5 0.80 7.68 0.52
C LEU A 5 2.14 7.90 -0.21
N LEU A 6 2.44 9.15 -0.53
CA LEU A 6 3.71 9.57 -1.13
C LEU A 6 4.65 10.06 -0.04
N ILE A 7 5.80 9.41 0.10
CA ILE A 7 6.84 9.77 1.08
C ILE A 7 8.07 10.22 0.29
N GLU A 8 8.28 11.51 0.21
CA GLU A 8 9.29 12.19 -0.62
C GLU A 8 9.54 13.57 -0.02
N ASP A 9 10.77 14.06 0.02
CA ASP A 9 11.13 15.37 0.56
C ASP A 9 11.36 16.44 -0.54
N ASN A 10 11.63 16.02 -1.77
CA ASN A 10 11.85 16.93 -2.89
C ASN A 10 10.54 17.52 -3.41
N GLU A 11 10.36 18.81 -3.21
CA GLU A 11 9.12 19.54 -3.56
C GLU A 11 8.79 19.48 -5.07
N ALA A 12 9.78 19.48 -5.95
CA ALA A 12 9.54 19.40 -7.39
C ALA A 12 9.00 18.00 -7.79
N ILE A 13 9.52 16.95 -7.17
CA ILE A 13 9.03 15.58 -7.38
C ILE A 13 7.62 15.44 -6.80
N ILE A 14 7.39 15.94 -5.59
CA ILE A 14 6.07 15.92 -4.93
C ILE A 14 5.03 16.57 -5.83
N MET A 15 5.23 17.82 -6.26
CA MET A 15 4.29 18.54 -7.12
C MET A 15 3.98 17.78 -8.42
N GLY A 16 5.01 17.23 -9.05
CA GLY A 16 4.85 16.46 -10.28
C GLY A 16 4.05 15.18 -10.06
N LEU A 17 4.32 14.45 -8.98
CA LEU A 17 3.63 13.20 -8.65
C LEU A 17 2.21 13.42 -8.12
N GLU A 18 1.97 14.42 -7.30
CA GLU A 18 0.61 14.77 -6.86
C GLU A 18 -0.28 15.10 -8.07
N TYR A 19 0.22 15.94 -9.00
CA TYR A 19 -0.49 16.26 -10.23
C TYR A 19 -0.77 15.00 -11.06
N LEU A 20 0.26 14.17 -11.27
CA LEU A 20 0.16 12.93 -12.03
C LEU A 20 -0.90 11.98 -11.43
N PHE A 21 -0.83 11.73 -10.14
CA PHE A 21 -1.71 10.77 -9.47
C PHE A 21 -3.14 11.27 -9.40
N THR A 22 -3.36 12.54 -9.03
CA THR A 22 -4.70 13.13 -8.96
C THR A 22 -5.40 13.11 -10.31
N ASN A 23 -4.70 13.46 -11.40
CA ASN A 23 -5.26 13.40 -12.75
C ASN A 23 -5.56 11.97 -13.24
N ASN A 24 -4.98 10.96 -12.59
CA ASN A 24 -5.26 9.55 -12.89
C ASN A 24 -6.25 8.90 -11.89
N GLY A 25 -6.95 9.69 -11.08
CA GLY A 25 -8.02 9.25 -10.21
C GLY A 25 -7.56 8.60 -8.89
N TYR A 26 -6.36 8.96 -8.42
CA TYR A 26 -5.87 8.57 -7.10
C TYR A 26 -6.06 9.71 -6.10
N ASN A 27 -6.34 9.36 -4.85
CA ASN A 27 -6.21 10.29 -3.74
C ASN A 27 -4.78 10.24 -3.20
N VAL A 28 -4.17 11.38 -2.91
CA VAL A 28 -2.78 11.45 -2.49
C VAL A 28 -2.67 12.12 -1.13
N ARG A 29 -1.89 11.52 -0.23
CA ARG A 29 -1.34 12.19 0.95
C ARG A 29 0.17 12.20 0.84
N VAL A 30 0.78 13.29 1.25
CA VAL A 30 2.23 13.48 1.20
C VAL A 30 2.80 13.52 2.61
N ALA A 31 3.90 12.78 2.80
CA ALA A 31 4.80 12.92 3.94
C ALA A 31 6.17 13.35 3.44
N ARG A 32 6.70 14.45 3.97
CA ARG A 32 7.98 15.03 3.56
C ARG A 32 9.17 14.56 4.40
N SER A 33 8.90 13.66 5.34
CA SER A 33 9.91 13.14 6.26
C SER A 33 9.50 11.78 6.81
N ALA A 34 10.46 11.04 7.34
CA ALA A 34 10.19 9.78 8.01
C ALA A 34 9.29 9.96 9.25
N TYR A 35 9.43 11.09 9.94
CA TYR A 35 8.58 11.43 11.09
C TYR A 35 7.11 11.59 10.67
N GLN A 36 6.82 12.43 9.67
CA GLN A 36 5.45 12.61 9.16
C GLN A 36 4.85 11.31 8.63
N ALA A 37 5.67 10.50 7.94
CA ALA A 37 5.23 9.20 7.47
C ALA A 37 4.80 8.29 8.62
N LYS A 38 5.58 8.22 9.71
CA LYS A 38 5.24 7.42 10.89
C LYS A 38 3.93 7.86 11.52
N GLU A 39 3.69 9.16 11.69
CA GLU A 39 2.42 9.68 12.22
C GLU A 39 1.22 9.22 11.37
N ILE A 40 1.33 9.29 10.04
CA ILE A 40 0.26 8.86 9.12
C ILE A 40 0.05 7.34 9.22
N LEU A 41 1.14 6.56 9.27
CA LEU A 41 1.08 5.09 9.35
C LEU A 41 0.50 4.61 10.69
N ASP A 42 0.88 5.24 11.80
CA ASP A 42 0.37 4.90 13.12
C ASP A 42 -1.15 5.20 13.22
N ASN A 43 -1.58 6.34 12.68
CA ASN A 43 -3.00 6.68 12.60
C ASN A 43 -3.78 5.70 11.71
N ALA A 44 -3.21 5.23 10.60
CA ALA A 44 -3.84 4.23 9.75
C ALA A 44 -4.04 2.89 10.47
N LYS A 45 -3.06 2.46 11.27
CA LYS A 45 -3.11 1.23 12.07
C LYS A 45 -4.14 1.29 13.19
N ASP A 46 -4.18 2.41 13.93
CA ASP A 46 -5.14 2.62 15.03
C ASP A 46 -6.59 2.65 14.52
N THR A 47 -6.79 3.17 13.33
CA THR A 47 -8.13 3.31 12.74
C THR A 47 -8.78 1.97 12.45
N GLU A 48 -8.03 0.95 12.06
CA GLU A 48 -8.59 -0.40 11.88
C GLU A 48 -9.07 -1.01 13.20
N LYS A 49 -8.35 -0.73 14.29
CA LYS A 49 -8.73 -1.13 15.64
C LYS A 49 -9.96 -0.37 16.16
N TYR A 50 -10.09 0.92 15.84
CA TYR A 50 -11.23 1.75 16.23
C TYR A 50 -12.46 1.56 15.35
N ARG A 51 -12.30 1.13 14.09
CA ARG A 51 -13.38 0.82 13.15
C ARG A 51 -14.38 -0.19 13.71
N THR A 52 -13.93 -1.06 14.59
CA THR A 52 -14.75 -2.06 15.28
C THR A 52 -15.55 -1.46 16.44
N LEU A 53 -15.16 -0.29 16.95
CA LEU A 53 -15.69 0.28 18.19
C LEU A 53 -16.66 1.46 18.02
N ILE A 54 -16.51 2.29 16.97
CA ILE A 54 -17.26 3.57 16.89
C ILE A 54 -17.98 3.84 15.55
N GLY A 55 -18.10 2.85 14.65
CA GLY A 55 -18.78 3.07 13.36
C GLY A 55 -18.03 4.04 12.43
N ALA A 56 -18.20 3.85 11.13
CA ALA A 56 -17.44 4.48 10.07
C ALA A 56 -17.40 6.02 10.15
N GLY A 57 -16.29 6.57 10.63
CA GLY A 57 -15.79 7.87 10.20
C GLY A 57 -14.93 7.68 8.94
N ASP A 58 -14.67 8.74 8.19
CA ASP A 58 -13.82 8.72 6.98
C ASP A 58 -12.38 8.29 7.32
N VAL A 59 -12.17 6.99 7.33
CA VAL A 59 -10.87 6.37 7.53
C VAL A 59 -10.13 6.37 6.20
N TRP A 60 -9.06 7.11 6.11
CA TRP A 60 -8.21 7.11 4.95
C TRP A 60 -7.31 5.86 4.94
N ASN A 61 -7.76 4.80 4.27
CA ASN A 61 -6.97 3.59 4.08
C ASN A 61 -5.85 3.85 3.08
N ILE A 62 -4.66 3.33 3.35
CA ILE A 62 -3.53 3.37 2.42
C ILE A 62 -3.61 2.14 1.51
N ASP A 63 -3.82 2.35 0.21
CA ASP A 63 -3.83 1.25 -0.77
C ASP A 63 -2.43 0.94 -1.31
N ILE A 64 -1.53 1.94 -1.33
CA ILE A 64 -0.14 1.79 -1.76
C ILE A 64 0.72 2.92 -1.21
N VAL A 65 1.98 2.62 -0.93
CA VAL A 65 2.99 3.59 -0.51
C VAL A 65 4.03 3.75 -1.62
N ILE A 66 4.29 5.00 -2.00
CA ILE A 66 5.41 5.38 -2.86
C ILE A 66 6.45 6.02 -1.96
N LEU A 67 7.63 5.44 -1.87
CA LEU A 67 8.61 5.74 -0.81
C LEU A 67 9.98 6.05 -1.39
N ASP A 68 10.49 7.27 -1.13
CA ASP A 68 11.89 7.54 -1.37
C ASP A 68 12.78 6.79 -0.38
N VAL A 69 13.87 6.25 -0.86
CA VAL A 69 14.91 5.61 -0.03
C VAL A 69 15.58 6.62 0.89
N MET A 70 15.88 7.82 0.35
CA MET A 70 16.63 8.87 1.06
C MET A 70 15.68 9.91 1.62
N LEU A 71 15.56 10.00 2.94
CA LEU A 71 14.76 11.01 3.62
C LEU A 71 15.64 11.85 4.56
N PRO A 72 15.31 13.13 4.81
CA PRO A 72 16.16 14.05 5.57
C PRO A 72 16.36 13.65 7.04
N ASP A 73 15.41 12.92 7.61
CA ASP A 73 15.36 12.56 9.04
C ASP A 73 15.31 11.05 9.28
N GLY A 74 15.56 10.24 8.23
CA GLY A 74 15.50 8.81 8.37
C GLY A 74 15.77 8.04 7.08
N ASP A 75 15.62 6.75 7.19
CA ASP A 75 15.90 5.78 6.15
C ASP A 75 14.59 5.12 5.68
N GLY A 76 14.33 5.19 4.37
CA GLY A 76 13.16 4.59 3.74
C GLY A 76 13.06 3.09 3.95
N PHE A 77 14.18 2.39 4.06
CA PHE A 77 14.17 0.95 4.34
C PHE A 77 13.57 0.61 5.70
N SER A 78 13.87 1.43 6.71
CA SER A 78 13.28 1.29 8.05
C SER A 78 11.76 1.50 8.03
N LEU A 79 11.28 2.45 7.23
CA LEU A 79 9.85 2.66 7.02
C LEU A 79 9.21 1.49 6.28
N CYS A 80 9.84 0.99 5.21
CA CYS A 80 9.36 -0.18 4.48
C CYS A 80 9.21 -1.39 5.40
N ARG A 81 10.22 -1.67 6.23
CA ARG A 81 10.17 -2.76 7.21
C ARG A 81 8.98 -2.63 8.16
N LYS A 82 8.72 -1.42 8.68
CA LYS A 82 7.56 -1.15 9.52
C LYS A 82 6.24 -1.38 8.78
N ILE A 83 6.10 -0.83 7.57
CA ILE A 83 4.90 -0.97 6.74
C ILE A 83 4.59 -2.45 6.47
N LYS A 84 5.63 -3.24 6.14
CA LYS A 84 5.49 -4.67 5.86
C LYS A 84 5.25 -5.51 7.11
N ALA A 85 5.92 -5.20 8.22
CA ALA A 85 5.69 -5.90 9.49
C ALA A 85 4.27 -5.69 10.04
N ASP A 86 3.70 -4.52 9.78
CA ASP A 86 2.36 -4.13 10.20
C ASP A 86 1.28 -4.47 9.15
N ASP A 87 1.67 -5.03 7.99
CA ASP A 87 0.81 -5.38 6.84
C ASP A 87 -0.12 -4.24 6.41
N ILE A 88 0.44 -3.01 6.37
CA ILE A 88 -0.35 -1.80 6.11
C ILE A 88 -0.71 -1.67 4.63
N ALA A 89 0.28 -1.76 3.74
CA ALA A 89 0.12 -1.57 2.30
C ALA A 89 1.33 -2.09 1.51
N PRO A 90 1.17 -2.34 0.20
CA PRO A 90 2.29 -2.55 -0.70
C PRO A 90 3.16 -1.30 -0.83
N VAL A 91 4.46 -1.50 -1.07
CA VAL A 91 5.46 -0.44 -1.16
C VAL A 91 6.17 -0.47 -2.51
N ILE A 92 6.22 0.68 -3.19
CA ILE A 92 7.11 0.92 -4.33
C ILE A 92 8.18 1.91 -3.91
N PHE A 93 9.45 1.53 -4.03
CA PHE A 93 10.55 2.46 -3.80
C PHE A 93 10.79 3.38 -4.98
N LEU A 94 11.15 4.64 -4.68
CA LEU A 94 11.80 5.56 -5.61
C LEU A 94 13.27 5.66 -5.21
N THR A 95 14.20 5.33 -6.12
CA THR A 95 15.63 5.27 -5.81
C THR A 95 16.48 5.93 -6.89
N ALA A 96 17.67 6.43 -6.54
CA ALA A 96 18.63 6.94 -7.49
C ALA A 96 19.35 5.79 -8.22
N LYS A 97 19.84 6.05 -9.44
CA LYS A 97 20.41 5.04 -10.34
C LYS A 97 21.69 4.34 -9.81
N ASP A 98 22.40 4.99 -8.92
CA ASP A 98 23.72 4.51 -8.46
C ASP A 98 23.64 3.55 -7.26
N GLU A 99 22.44 3.20 -6.83
CA GLU A 99 22.18 2.41 -5.64
C GLU A 99 21.61 1.01 -5.99
N GLU A 100 22.30 0.26 -6.89
CA GLU A 100 21.90 -1.14 -7.16
C GLU A 100 21.81 -2.01 -5.89
N LYS A 101 22.63 -1.68 -4.89
CA LYS A 101 22.60 -2.34 -3.58
C LYS A 101 21.27 -2.07 -2.85
N ASP A 102 20.70 -0.89 -3.01
CA ASP A 102 19.46 -0.49 -2.37
C ASP A 102 18.25 -1.19 -3.00
N VAL A 103 18.31 -1.46 -4.30
CA VAL A 103 17.29 -2.25 -5.01
C VAL A 103 17.23 -3.68 -4.46
N VAL A 104 18.38 -4.33 -4.30
CA VAL A 104 18.47 -5.69 -3.75
C VAL A 104 17.95 -5.68 -2.30
N MET A 105 18.43 -4.73 -1.49
CA MET A 105 18.03 -4.58 -0.10
C MET A 105 16.52 -4.30 0.05
N GLY A 106 15.96 -3.44 -0.81
CA GLY A 106 14.54 -3.13 -0.82
C GLY A 106 13.67 -4.34 -1.13
N LEU A 107 14.07 -5.18 -2.09
CA LEU A 107 13.36 -6.41 -2.44
C LEU A 107 13.47 -7.46 -1.32
N GLU A 108 14.65 -7.60 -0.68
CA GLU A 108 14.82 -8.48 0.49
C GLU A 108 13.96 -8.06 1.68
N LEU A 109 13.67 -6.77 1.83
CA LEU A 109 12.77 -6.23 2.86
C LEU A 109 11.29 -6.40 2.52
N GLY A 110 10.96 -6.98 1.36
CA GLY A 110 9.59 -7.26 0.95
C GLY A 110 8.88 -6.11 0.23
N ALA A 111 9.61 -5.14 -0.33
CA ALA A 111 9.01 -4.17 -1.24
C ALA A 111 8.39 -4.87 -2.46
N ASP A 112 7.30 -4.33 -2.97
CA ASP A 112 6.53 -4.94 -4.06
C ASP A 112 7.07 -4.57 -5.45
N ASP A 113 7.74 -3.41 -5.56
CA ASP A 113 8.44 -2.97 -6.78
C ASP A 113 9.40 -1.80 -6.45
N TYR A 114 10.19 -1.39 -7.42
CA TYR A 114 11.04 -0.20 -7.34
C TYR A 114 11.06 0.55 -8.66
N VAL A 115 11.33 1.86 -8.60
CA VAL A 115 11.44 2.74 -9.76
C VAL A 115 12.68 3.62 -9.61
N ILE A 116 13.53 3.59 -10.62
CA ILE A 116 14.79 4.36 -10.63
C ILE A 116 14.52 5.78 -11.11
N LYS A 117 15.02 6.77 -10.38
CA LYS A 117 15.03 8.18 -10.78
C LYS A 117 16.16 8.45 -11.79
N PRO A 118 15.92 9.22 -12.89
CA PRO A 118 14.66 9.80 -13.31
C PRO A 118 13.75 8.77 -14.01
N PHE A 119 12.46 8.77 -13.68
CA PHE A 119 11.49 7.84 -14.22
C PHE A 119 10.51 8.49 -15.21
N ARG A 120 9.86 7.66 -16.02
CA ARG A 120 8.78 8.09 -16.90
C ARG A 120 7.43 7.95 -16.19
N ASN A 121 6.59 8.97 -16.28
CA ASN A 121 5.29 9.01 -15.64
C ASN A 121 4.43 7.78 -15.96
N MET A 122 4.40 7.37 -17.23
CA MET A 122 3.62 6.19 -17.66
C MET A 122 4.16 4.88 -17.10
N GLU A 123 5.47 4.78 -16.91
CA GLU A 123 6.09 3.62 -16.28
C GLU A 123 5.67 3.50 -14.82
N LEU A 124 5.79 4.59 -14.06
CA LEU A 124 5.38 4.61 -12.65
C LEU A 124 3.90 4.26 -12.49
N LEU A 125 3.01 4.84 -13.29
CA LEU A 125 1.57 4.53 -13.26
C LEU A 125 1.28 3.06 -13.60
N SER A 126 2.01 2.49 -14.57
CA SER A 126 1.86 1.08 -14.92
C SER A 126 2.26 0.16 -13.77
N ARG A 127 3.36 0.47 -13.08
CA ARG A 127 3.84 -0.29 -11.91
C ARG A 127 2.86 -0.20 -10.75
N ILE A 128 2.35 1.01 -10.43
CA ILE A 128 1.31 1.21 -9.43
C ILE A 128 0.08 0.34 -9.72
N LYS A 129 -0.43 0.38 -10.97
CA LYS A 129 -1.58 -0.44 -11.38
C LYS A 129 -1.30 -1.94 -11.22
N ASN A 130 -0.11 -2.40 -11.56
CA ASN A 130 0.27 -3.80 -11.45
C ASN A 130 0.36 -4.25 -9.99
N VAL A 131 0.96 -3.45 -9.12
CA VAL A 131 1.08 -3.73 -7.69
C VAL A 131 -0.30 -3.76 -7.04
N LEU A 132 -1.14 -2.75 -7.28
CA LEU A 132 -2.51 -2.70 -6.78
C LEU A 132 -3.35 -3.90 -7.25
N ARG A 133 -3.19 -4.32 -8.51
CA ARG A 133 -3.89 -5.50 -9.05
C ARG A 133 -3.44 -6.79 -8.37
N ARG A 134 -2.13 -7.00 -8.17
CA ARG A 134 -1.59 -8.20 -7.50
C ARG A 134 -2.11 -8.30 -6.07
N ASN A 135 -2.11 -7.20 -5.34
CA ASN A 135 -2.60 -7.18 -3.97
C ASN A 135 -4.13 -7.41 -3.88
N ARG A 136 -4.89 -6.90 -4.85
CA ARG A 136 -6.33 -7.19 -4.94
C ARG A 136 -6.62 -8.63 -5.37
N SER A 137 -5.83 -9.19 -6.29
CA SER A 137 -6.00 -10.57 -6.79
C SER A 137 -5.42 -11.62 -5.83
N GLY A 138 -4.40 -11.28 -5.04
CA GLY A 138 -3.84 -12.15 -4.00
C GLY A 138 -4.78 -12.35 -2.82
N ASN A 139 -5.73 -11.46 -2.65
CA ASN A 139 -6.69 -11.48 -1.56
C ASN A 139 -8.08 -12.02 -1.97
N GLU A 140 -8.25 -12.38 -3.24
CA GLU A 140 -9.46 -13.05 -3.72
C GLU A 140 -9.13 -14.52 -4.03
N LEU A 141 -9.52 -15.41 -3.14
CA LEU A 141 -9.41 -16.86 -3.34
C LEU A 141 -10.67 -17.36 -4.02
N THR A 142 -10.52 -18.03 -5.15
CA THR A 142 -11.64 -18.63 -5.86
C THR A 142 -11.49 -20.14 -5.91
N TYR A 143 -12.55 -20.86 -5.49
CA TYR A 143 -12.63 -22.30 -5.60
C TYR A 143 -14.04 -22.70 -6.04
N ALA A 144 -14.15 -23.30 -7.21
CA ALA A 144 -15.43 -23.63 -7.84
C ALA A 144 -16.33 -22.37 -7.95
N ASN A 145 -17.48 -22.36 -7.29
CA ASN A 145 -18.43 -21.24 -7.26
C ASN A 145 -18.31 -20.36 -6.01
N LEU A 146 -17.22 -20.52 -5.24
CA LEU A 146 -16.92 -19.71 -4.07
C LEU A 146 -15.86 -18.65 -4.41
N LYS A 147 -16.09 -17.42 -3.97
CA LYS A 147 -15.14 -16.31 -4.01
C LYS A 147 -14.94 -15.76 -2.61
N MET A 148 -13.74 -15.89 -2.08
CA MET A 148 -13.38 -15.38 -0.76
C MET A 148 -12.53 -14.15 -0.91
N ASN A 149 -13.01 -13.01 -0.44
CA ASN A 149 -12.21 -11.80 -0.36
C ASN A 149 -11.61 -11.66 1.03
N VAL A 150 -10.29 -11.80 1.13
CA VAL A 150 -9.56 -11.85 2.39
C VAL A 150 -9.50 -10.49 3.07
N ASP A 151 -9.43 -9.39 2.30
CA ASP A 151 -9.31 -8.03 2.84
C ASP A 151 -10.56 -7.58 3.58
N ILE A 152 -11.71 -7.77 2.94
CA ILE A 152 -13.00 -7.38 3.51
C ILE A 152 -13.65 -8.52 4.30
N ARG A 153 -12.96 -9.64 4.46
CA ARG A 153 -13.40 -10.85 5.17
C ARG A 153 -14.80 -11.33 4.75
N LYS A 154 -15.01 -11.39 3.44
CA LYS A 154 -16.28 -11.82 2.88
C LYS A 154 -16.13 -13.06 2.02
N LEU A 155 -17.12 -13.95 2.11
CA LEU A 155 -17.28 -15.11 1.24
C LEU A 155 -18.53 -14.94 0.40
N TYR A 156 -18.42 -15.27 -0.89
CA TYR A 156 -19.53 -15.25 -1.83
C TYR A 156 -19.69 -16.62 -2.48
N LYS A 157 -20.93 -17.04 -2.67
CA LYS A 157 -21.28 -18.17 -3.51
C LYS A 157 -22.24 -17.69 -4.60
N GLU A 158 -21.81 -17.81 -5.86
CA GLU A 158 -22.62 -17.33 -7.00
C GLU A 158 -23.11 -15.88 -6.81
N ASP A 159 -22.18 -14.98 -6.39
CA ASP A 159 -22.41 -13.57 -6.05
C ASP A 159 -23.32 -13.27 -4.84
N ASN A 160 -23.77 -14.29 -4.11
CA ASN A 160 -24.49 -14.13 -2.83
C ASN A 160 -23.52 -14.17 -1.65
N GLU A 161 -23.58 -13.17 -0.78
CA GLU A 161 -22.73 -13.10 0.41
C GLU A 161 -23.12 -14.18 1.43
N ILE A 162 -22.15 -14.99 1.84
CA ILE A 162 -22.28 -15.95 2.94
C ILE A 162 -21.71 -15.31 4.20
N LYS A 163 -22.54 -15.13 5.21
CA LYS A 163 -22.08 -14.60 6.50
C LYS A 163 -21.33 -15.68 7.27
N LEU A 164 -20.06 -15.40 7.58
CA LEU A 164 -19.20 -16.24 8.40
C LEU A 164 -18.87 -15.55 9.72
N THR A 165 -18.71 -16.33 10.76
CA THR A 165 -18.05 -15.88 11.99
C THR A 165 -16.55 -15.67 11.72
N LYS A 166 -15.87 -14.91 12.58
CA LYS A 166 -14.43 -14.66 12.46
C LYS A 166 -13.63 -15.97 12.43
N LEU A 167 -14.01 -16.95 13.23
CA LEU A 167 -13.33 -18.24 13.32
C LEU A 167 -13.51 -19.07 12.04
N GLU A 168 -14.73 -19.14 11.51
CA GLU A 168 -15.03 -19.86 10.27
C GLU A 168 -14.27 -19.27 9.08
N PHE A 169 -14.13 -17.93 9.02
CA PHE A 169 -13.37 -17.25 8.00
C PHE A 169 -11.88 -17.61 8.05
N GLU A 170 -11.27 -17.57 9.25
CA GLU A 170 -9.84 -17.90 9.42
C GLU A 170 -9.57 -19.40 9.10
N ILE A 171 -10.49 -20.30 9.42
CA ILE A 171 -10.36 -21.72 9.06
C ILE A 171 -10.39 -21.90 7.54
N LEU A 172 -11.33 -21.26 6.83
CA LEU A 172 -11.44 -21.34 5.38
C LEU A 172 -10.22 -20.75 4.65
N LYS A 173 -9.57 -19.76 5.22
CA LYS A 173 -8.35 -19.15 4.68
C LYS A 173 -7.14 -20.09 4.67
N ILE A 174 -7.13 -21.06 5.58
CA ILE A 174 -6.00 -22.01 5.78
C ILE A 174 -6.19 -23.27 4.89
N LEU A 175 -7.40 -23.57 4.51
CA LEU A 175 -7.74 -24.70 3.63
C LEU A 175 -7.41 -24.39 2.17
#